data_ea55063390773dee7e4bec42f543dd59
#
_entry.id   ea55063390773dee7e4bec42f543dd59
#
_cell.length_a   1.000
_cell.length_b   1.000
_cell.length_c   1.000
_cell.angle_alpha   90.00
_cell.angle_beta   90.00
_cell.angle_gamma   90.00
#
_symmetry.space_group_name_H-M   'P 1'
#
loop_
_entity.id
_entity.type
_entity.pdbx_description
1 polymer ?
#
loop_
_entity_poly.entity_id
_entity_poly.type
_entity_poly.pdbx_seq_one_letter_code
_entity_poly.pdbx_strand_id
1 'polypeptide(L)'
;MKAMFYSQARNNLRSMIDKVCTDFEEYIITTKDNKSAVLISYDEYSAIKETMYLLSSKNNRDRLLDAVDQIENLKIQTKNLDL
;
A
#
# COMPACT_ATOMS: atom_id res chain seq x y z
N MET A 1 3.62 9.82 9.80
CA MET A 1 2.75 9.72 8.61
C MET A 1 2.26 11.09 8.22
N LYS A 2 2.38 11.44 6.96
CA LYS A 2 1.93 12.76 6.47
C LYS A 2 0.49 12.65 5.98
N ALA A 3 -0.31 13.67 6.27
CA ALA A 3 -1.71 13.73 5.83
C ALA A 3 -1.83 14.60 4.58
N MET A 4 -2.69 14.18 3.65
CA MET A 4 -2.87 14.90 2.40
C MET A 4 -4.29 14.69 1.88
N PHE A 5 -4.89 15.75 1.32
CA PHE A 5 -6.18 15.63 0.65
C PHE A 5 -6.00 15.00 -0.73
N TYR A 6 -7.04 14.34 -1.19
CA TYR A 6 -7.04 13.64 -2.48
C TYR A 6 -6.61 14.54 -3.63
N SER A 7 -7.08 15.78 -3.66
CA SER A 7 -6.73 16.71 -4.75
C SER A 7 -5.23 16.98 -4.82
N GLN A 8 -4.57 17.09 -3.66
CA GLN A 8 -3.12 17.27 -3.60
C GLN A 8 -2.39 15.99 -4.00
N ALA A 9 -2.86 14.84 -3.51
CA ALA A 9 -2.26 13.55 -3.83
C ALA A 9 -2.34 13.26 -5.32
N ARG A 10 -3.49 13.53 -5.93
CA ARG A 10 -3.69 13.30 -7.37
C ARG A 10 -2.67 14.07 -8.21
N ASN A 11 -2.36 15.29 -7.84
CA ASN A 11 -1.43 16.13 -8.59
C ASN A 11 0.04 15.78 -8.34
N ASN A 12 0.34 15.07 -7.25
CA ASN A 12 1.70 14.78 -6.83
C ASN A 12 1.97 13.27 -6.67
N LEU A 13 1.11 12.44 -7.23
CA LEU A 13 1.13 11.00 -6.94
C LEU A 13 2.47 10.36 -7.30
N ARG A 14 3.04 10.68 -8.46
CA ARG A 14 4.33 10.11 -8.87
C ARG A 14 5.43 10.45 -7.87
N SER A 15 5.49 11.70 -7.46
CA SER A 15 6.47 12.15 -6.47
C SER A 15 6.28 11.45 -5.13
N MET A 16 5.02 11.25 -4.72
CA MET A 16 4.69 10.55 -3.48
C MET A 16 5.12 9.09 -3.54
N ILE A 17 4.90 8.44 -4.67
CA ILE A 17 5.33 7.04 -4.87
C ILE A 17 6.85 6.95 -4.78
N ASP A 18 7.58 7.86 -5.39
CA ASP A 18 9.04 7.88 -5.29
C ASP A 18 9.49 8.02 -3.84
N LYS A 19 8.85 8.90 -3.07
CA LYS A 19 9.21 9.12 -1.68
C LYS A 19 8.91 7.92 -0.78
N VAL A 20 7.76 7.27 -0.96
CA VAL A 20 7.44 6.10 -0.14
C VAL A 20 8.37 4.93 -0.46
N CYS A 21 8.81 4.81 -1.70
CA CYS A 21 9.71 3.72 -2.11
C CYS A 21 11.18 4.00 -1.77
N THR A 22 11.61 5.24 -1.80
CA THR A 22 13.01 5.62 -1.57
C THR A 22 13.27 6.00 -0.12
N ASP A 23 12.40 6.84 0.45
CA ASP A 23 12.61 7.41 1.78
C ASP A 23 11.74 6.75 2.86
N PHE A 24 10.96 5.74 2.50
CA PHE A 24 10.03 5.05 3.40
C PHE A 24 9.04 6.02 4.07
N GLU A 25 8.67 7.09 3.37
CA GLU A 25 7.60 7.96 3.84
C GLU A 25 6.25 7.26 3.74
N GLU A 26 5.32 7.70 4.56
CA GLU A 26 3.95 7.19 4.59
C GLU A 26 2.99 8.36 4.46
N TYR A 27 1.94 8.17 3.69
CA TYR A 27 0.91 9.20 3.50
C TYR A 27 -0.46 8.64 3.84
N ILE A 28 -1.27 9.45 4.52
CA ILE A 28 -2.70 9.17 4.64
C ILE A 28 -3.42 10.16 3.72
N ILE A 29 -4.26 9.61 2.83
CA ILE A 29 -4.96 10.39 1.81
C ILE A 29 -6.44 10.37 2.17
N THR A 30 -7.04 11.55 2.30
CA THR A 30 -8.44 11.68 2.70
C THR A 30 -9.22 12.40 1.62
N THR A 31 -10.41 11.88 1.30
CA THR A 31 -11.34 12.49 0.35
C THR A 31 -12.30 13.42 1.08
N LYS A 32 -13.08 14.20 0.30
CA LYS A 32 -14.06 15.14 0.86
C LYS A 32 -15.18 14.42 1.62
N ASP A 33 -15.48 13.18 1.26
CA ASP A 33 -16.51 12.37 1.92
C ASP A 33 -15.93 11.49 3.04
N ASN A 34 -14.79 11.88 3.58
CA ASN A 34 -14.15 11.26 4.75
C ASN A 34 -13.71 9.80 4.54
N LYS A 35 -13.39 9.44 3.32
CA LYS A 35 -12.72 8.15 3.07
C LYS A 35 -11.22 8.37 3.17
N SER A 36 -10.55 7.48 3.88
CA SER A 36 -9.10 7.58 4.07
C SER A 36 -8.40 6.31 3.61
N ALA A 37 -7.25 6.50 2.97
CA ALA A 37 -6.41 5.41 2.52
C ALA A 37 -4.96 5.71 2.87
N VAL A 38 -4.13 4.68 2.93
CA VAL A 38 -2.71 4.83 3.24
C VAL A 38 -1.89 4.48 2.01
N LEU A 39 -0.91 5.30 1.70
CA LEU A 39 0.07 5.05 0.65
C LEU A 39 1.41 4.72 1.31
N ILE A 40 1.89 3.51 1.10
CA ILE A 40 3.18 3.03 1.60
C ILE A 40 3.85 2.22 0.49
N SER A 41 5.14 1.92 0.65
CA SER A 41 5.82 1.06 -0.31
C SER A 41 5.31 -0.38 -0.18
N TYR A 42 5.41 -1.13 -1.28
CA TYR A 42 5.06 -2.54 -1.26
C TYR A 42 5.93 -3.32 -0.26
N ASP A 43 7.21 -3.00 -0.19
CA ASP A 43 8.12 -3.68 0.73
C ASP A 43 7.72 -3.46 2.20
N GLU A 44 7.32 -2.24 2.54
CA GLU A 44 6.84 -1.93 3.89
C GLU A 44 5.53 -2.66 4.18
N TYR A 45 4.61 -2.67 3.23
CA TYR A 45 3.36 -3.41 3.35
C TYR A 45 3.61 -4.90 3.59
N SER A 46 4.52 -5.50 2.82
CA SER A 46 4.86 -6.93 2.96
C SER A 46 5.45 -7.23 4.34
N ALA A 47 6.30 -6.35 4.85
CA ALA A 47 6.88 -6.51 6.18
C ALA A 47 5.81 -6.49 7.27
N ILE A 48 4.85 -5.56 7.16
CA ILE A 48 3.73 -5.50 8.10
C ILE A 48 2.89 -6.78 8.04
N LYS A 49 2.59 -7.25 6.83
CA LYS A 49 1.81 -8.48 6.64
C LYS A 49 2.52 -9.69 7.23
N GLU A 50 3.82 -9.80 7.03
CA GLU A 50 4.60 -10.89 7.59
C GLU A 50 4.57 -10.88 9.10
N THR A 51 4.71 -9.72 9.72
CA THR A 51 4.62 -9.56 11.17
C THR A 51 3.24 -9.99 11.68
N MET A 52 2.19 -9.53 11.02
CA MET A 52 0.81 -9.92 11.39
C MET A 52 0.58 -11.41 11.23
N TYR A 53 1.15 -12.02 10.20
CA TYR A 53 1.06 -13.46 9.98
C TYR A 53 1.62 -14.23 11.17
N LEU A 54 2.76 -13.81 11.69
CA LEU A 54 3.41 -14.49 12.83
C LEU A 54 2.63 -14.34 14.14
N LEU A 55 1.82 -13.27 14.25
CA LEU A 55 1.08 -12.96 15.48
C LEU A 55 -0.39 -13.36 15.42
N SER A 56 -0.87 -13.83 14.28
CA SER A 56 -2.30 -14.06 14.04
C SER A 56 -2.69 -15.53 14.20
N SER A 57 -4.00 -15.79 14.39
CA SER A 57 -4.57 -17.13 14.33
C SER A 57 -4.44 -17.69 12.91
N LYS A 58 -4.60 -19.02 12.79
CA LYS A 58 -4.52 -19.70 11.50
C LYS A 58 -5.47 -19.10 10.46
N ASN A 59 -6.73 -18.84 10.86
CA ASN A 59 -7.70 -18.29 9.92
C ASN A 59 -7.30 -16.90 9.43
N ASN A 60 -6.80 -16.06 10.33
CA ASN A 60 -6.32 -14.74 9.94
C ASN A 60 -5.08 -14.84 9.05
N ARG A 61 -4.19 -15.80 9.34
CA ARG A 61 -3.00 -16.02 8.49
C ARG A 61 -3.39 -16.38 7.07
N ASP A 62 -4.36 -17.27 6.91
CA ASP A 62 -4.82 -17.69 5.58
C ASP A 62 -5.40 -16.50 4.80
N ARG A 63 -6.20 -15.66 5.46
CA ARG A 63 -6.75 -14.46 4.83
C ARG A 63 -5.66 -13.48 4.41
N LEU A 64 -4.65 -13.29 5.25
CA LEU A 64 -3.53 -12.39 4.94
C LEU A 64 -2.70 -12.92 3.78
N LEU A 65 -2.48 -14.23 3.71
CA LEU A 65 -1.75 -14.83 2.60
C LEU A 65 -2.51 -14.66 1.29
N ASP A 66 -3.83 -14.83 1.30
CA ASP A 66 -4.64 -14.60 0.11
C ASP A 66 -4.52 -13.15 -0.36
N ALA A 67 -4.55 -12.20 0.56
CA ALA A 67 -4.40 -10.79 0.23
C ALA A 67 -3.03 -10.49 -0.39
N VAL A 68 -1.97 -11.08 0.15
CA VAL A 68 -0.62 -10.92 -0.39
C VAL A 68 -0.52 -11.50 -1.79
N ASP A 69 -1.09 -12.69 -2.00
CA ASP A 69 -1.09 -13.33 -3.33
C ASP A 69 -1.81 -12.45 -4.36
N GLN A 70 -2.94 -11.86 -3.99
CA GLN A 70 -3.69 -10.98 -4.88
C GLN A 70 -2.86 -9.75 -5.26
N ILE A 71 -2.16 -9.16 -4.30
CA ILE A 71 -1.32 -7.99 -4.55
C ILE A 71 -0.15 -8.35 -5.45
N GLU A 72 0.49 -9.48 -5.23
CA GLU A 72 1.58 -9.93 -6.08
C GLU A 72 1.14 -10.19 -7.51
N ASN A 73 -0.03 -10.81 -7.68
CA ASN A 73 -0.59 -11.04 -9.00
C ASN A 73 -0.87 -9.73 -9.72
N LEU A 74 -1.41 -8.73 -9.02
CA LEU A 74 -1.64 -7.41 -9.59
C LEU A 74 -0.33 -6.72 -9.97
N LYS A 75 0.70 -6.87 -9.15
CA LYS A 75 2.02 -6.32 -9.44
C LYS A 75 2.60 -6.91 -10.72
N ILE A 76 2.47 -8.22 -10.90
CA ILE A 76 2.94 -8.91 -12.11
C ILE A 76 2.17 -8.39 -13.33
N GLN A 77 0.85 -8.31 -13.23
CA GLN A 77 0.01 -7.81 -14.32
C GLN A 77 0.36 -6.37 -14.69
N THR A 78 0.61 -5.53 -13.70
CA THR A 78 0.99 -4.14 -13.93
C THR A 78 2.31 -4.05 -14.67
N LYS A 79 3.28 -4.91 -14.34
CA LYS A 79 4.55 -4.95 -15.06
C LYS A 79 4.37 -5.35 -16.51
N ASN A 80 3.47 -6.29 -16.78
CA ASN A 80 3.19 -6.74 -18.15
C ASN A 80 2.44 -5.68 -18.95
N LEU A 81 1.67 -4.84 -18.29
CA LEU A 81 0.91 -3.76 -18.91
C LEU A 81 1.70 -2.47 -19.02
N ASP A 82 2.81 -2.39 -18.33
CA ASP A 82 3.63 -1.19 -18.32
C ASP A 82 4.24 -0.97 -19.70
N LEU A 83 4.05 0.19 -20.18
CA LEU A 83 4.42 0.57 -21.53
C LEU A 83 5.57 1.54 -21.54
#